data_def8770c24cbdaa56f303720472ff399
#
_entry.id   def8770c24cbdaa56f303720472ff399
#
_cell.length_a   1.000
_cell.length_b   1.000
_cell.length_c   1.000
_cell.angle_alpha   90.00
_cell.angle_beta   90.00
_cell.angle_gamma   90.00
#
_symmetry.space_group_name_H-M   'P 1'
#
loop_
_entity.id
_entity.type
_entity.pdbx_description
1 polymer ?
#
loop_
_entity_poly.entity_id
_entity_poly.type
_entity_poly.pdbx_seq_one_letter_code
_entity_poly.pdbx_strand_id
1 'polypeptide(L)'
;MRKLFYVFVLVALVPFNNFGQELSLKGKELFGGLKARQIGPALMSGRIIDVENHPTNARIIYLGAAGGGVWKSNDSGTTFNPIFDDYAQSIGVVKLDPKNPDDIIWVGTGEIWTRNSVSIGDGLYKSEDGGSNWKKIGFEKSERISSIVINPNNTDEMYVGVLGALWSDSEERGVYKSSDGGKTWENILYKGLATGAADLIMD
;
A
#
# COMPACT_ATOMS: atom_id res chain seq x y z
N MET A 1 -75.07 -1.06 -56.84
CA MET A 1 -74.90 -1.15 -55.34
C MET A 1 -73.47 -1.71 -55.08
N ARG A 2 -72.54 -0.84 -54.75
CA ARG A 2 -71.13 -1.22 -54.40
C ARG A 2 -71.05 -1.42 -52.90
N LYS A 3 -70.76 -2.64 -52.46
CA LYS A 3 -70.44 -2.95 -51.06
C LYS A 3 -68.98 -2.64 -50.78
N LEU A 4 -68.75 -1.67 -49.92
CA LEU A 4 -67.45 -1.28 -49.42
C LEU A 4 -67.07 -2.22 -48.23
N PHE A 5 -66.02 -3.01 -48.39
CA PHE A 5 -65.44 -3.85 -47.33
C PHE A 5 -64.40 -3.03 -46.57
N TYR A 6 -64.64 -2.74 -45.32
CA TYR A 6 -63.66 -2.15 -44.42
C TYR A 6 -62.84 -3.30 -43.79
N VAL A 7 -61.56 -3.35 -44.12
CA VAL A 7 -60.60 -4.23 -43.43
C VAL A 7 -60.02 -3.47 -42.27
N PHE A 8 -60.37 -3.86 -41.03
CA PHE A 8 -59.75 -3.37 -39.82
C PHE A 8 -58.42 -4.10 -39.65
N VAL A 9 -57.30 -3.39 -39.82
CA VAL A 9 -55.94 -3.90 -39.43
C VAL A 9 -55.77 -3.59 -37.94
N LEU A 10 -55.84 -4.62 -37.14
CA LEU A 10 -55.52 -4.56 -35.71
C LEU A 10 -53.99 -4.58 -35.56
N VAL A 11 -53.37 -3.41 -35.35
CA VAL A 11 -51.97 -3.31 -35.00
C VAL A 11 -51.85 -3.66 -33.53
N ALA A 12 -51.41 -4.88 -33.22
CA ALA A 12 -51.06 -5.29 -31.88
C ALA A 12 -49.79 -4.55 -31.48
N LEU A 13 -49.91 -3.57 -30.55
CA LEU A 13 -48.77 -2.97 -29.83
C LEU A 13 -48.22 -4.02 -28.89
N VAL A 14 -47.19 -4.70 -29.36
CA VAL A 14 -46.32 -5.53 -28.48
C VAL A 14 -45.41 -4.57 -27.72
N PRO A 15 -45.47 -4.50 -26.40
CA PRO A 15 -44.47 -3.73 -25.65
C PRO A 15 -43.11 -4.38 -25.84
N PHE A 16 -42.24 -3.71 -26.55
CA PHE A 16 -40.81 -4.06 -26.55
C PHE A 16 -40.25 -3.76 -25.15
N ASN A 17 -40.27 -4.74 -24.29
CA ASN A 17 -39.43 -4.71 -23.11
C ASN A 17 -38.00 -4.76 -23.57
N ASN A 18 -37.36 -3.60 -23.66
CA ASN A 18 -35.88 -3.52 -23.70
C ASN A 18 -35.36 -4.08 -22.37
N PHE A 19 -35.10 -5.37 -22.32
CA PHE A 19 -34.19 -5.94 -21.34
C PHE A 19 -32.79 -5.48 -21.72
N GLY A 20 -32.44 -4.25 -21.33
CA GLY A 20 -31.06 -3.87 -21.22
C GLY A 20 -30.45 -4.75 -20.12
N GLN A 21 -29.80 -5.84 -20.51
CA GLN A 21 -28.92 -6.55 -19.61
C GLN A 21 -27.85 -5.54 -19.21
N GLU A 22 -27.90 -5.05 -17.96
CA GLU A 22 -26.74 -4.40 -17.36
C GLU A 22 -25.61 -5.43 -17.36
N LEU A 23 -24.69 -5.29 -18.33
CA LEU A 23 -23.47 -6.05 -18.30
C LEU A 23 -22.70 -5.61 -17.05
N SER A 24 -22.77 -6.43 -15.99
CA SER A 24 -21.94 -6.26 -14.82
C SER A 24 -20.50 -6.62 -15.20
N LEU A 25 -19.75 -5.61 -15.60
CA LEU A 25 -18.34 -5.74 -15.97
C LEU A 25 -17.44 -5.89 -14.71
N LYS A 26 -17.78 -6.81 -13.81
CA LYS A 26 -17.02 -7.02 -12.58
C LYS A 26 -16.40 -8.42 -12.52
N GLY A 27 -15.10 -8.45 -12.21
CA GLY A 27 -14.39 -9.66 -11.87
C GLY A 27 -14.22 -10.70 -12.98
N LYS A 28 -14.41 -11.96 -12.65
CA LYS A 28 -14.19 -13.10 -13.54
C LYS A 28 -15.06 -13.11 -14.81
N GLU A 29 -16.23 -12.49 -14.77
CA GLU A 29 -17.15 -12.44 -15.90
C GLU A 29 -16.65 -11.53 -17.03
N LEU A 30 -15.90 -10.47 -16.69
CA LEU A 30 -15.33 -9.55 -17.67
C LEU A 30 -14.20 -10.20 -18.48
N PHE A 31 -13.36 -10.99 -17.84
CA PHE A 31 -12.15 -11.54 -18.44
C PHE A 31 -12.27 -13.04 -18.78
N GLY A 32 -13.40 -13.67 -18.49
CA GLY A 32 -13.61 -15.11 -18.73
C GLY A 32 -12.58 -15.96 -17.98
N GLY A 33 -11.88 -16.79 -18.71
CA GLY A 33 -10.82 -17.66 -18.19
C GLY A 33 -9.43 -17.02 -18.17
N LEU A 34 -9.29 -15.75 -18.52
CA LEU A 34 -7.99 -15.06 -18.53
C LEU A 34 -7.49 -14.90 -17.10
N LYS A 35 -6.30 -15.44 -16.85
CA LYS A 35 -5.58 -15.25 -15.60
C LYS A 35 -4.52 -14.18 -15.82
N ALA A 36 -4.49 -13.16 -14.99
CA ALA A 36 -3.36 -12.26 -14.95
C ALA A 36 -2.11 -13.09 -14.60
N ARG A 37 -1.06 -12.93 -15.42
CA ARG A 37 0.26 -13.50 -15.15
C ARG A 37 1.19 -12.37 -14.78
N GLN A 38 1.80 -12.48 -13.63
CA GLN A 38 2.90 -11.59 -13.29
C GLN A 38 4.04 -11.82 -14.29
N ILE A 39 4.41 -10.80 -15.02
CA ILE A 39 5.46 -10.85 -16.06
C ILE A 39 6.81 -10.35 -15.54
N GLY A 40 6.95 -10.29 -14.22
CA GLY A 40 8.15 -9.83 -13.53
C GLY A 40 8.04 -8.38 -13.07
N PRO A 41 9.05 -7.92 -12.32
CA PRO A 41 9.13 -6.52 -11.96
C PRO A 41 9.23 -5.70 -13.22
N ALA A 42 8.39 -4.67 -13.32
CA ALA A 42 8.59 -3.68 -14.36
C ALA A 42 9.96 -3.03 -14.13
N LEU A 43 10.75 -2.86 -15.18
CA LEU A 43 12.05 -2.16 -15.12
C LEU A 43 11.94 -0.71 -14.62
N MET A 44 10.72 -0.23 -14.42
CA MET A 44 10.36 1.11 -13.98
C MET A 44 9.66 1.09 -12.62
N SER A 45 10.09 0.24 -11.70
CA SER A 45 9.49 0.05 -10.36
C SER A 45 9.65 1.24 -9.40
N GLY A 46 10.08 2.39 -9.90
CA GLY A 46 10.20 3.62 -9.12
C GLY A 46 11.60 3.82 -8.52
N ARG A 47 11.75 4.93 -7.80
CA ARG A 47 13.00 5.27 -7.13
C ARG A 47 13.17 4.42 -5.88
N ILE A 48 14.40 4.07 -5.57
CA ILE A 48 14.73 3.57 -4.23
C ILE A 48 14.60 4.75 -3.26
N ILE A 49 13.74 4.58 -2.29
CA ILE A 49 13.44 5.59 -1.27
C ILE A 49 14.14 5.26 0.04
N ASP A 50 14.34 3.98 0.30
CA ASP A 50 14.97 3.49 1.51
C ASP A 50 15.78 2.22 1.26
N VAL A 51 16.87 2.08 2.00
CA VAL A 51 17.77 0.91 1.97
C VAL A 51 18.04 0.50 3.41
N GLU A 52 17.59 -0.69 3.78
CA GLU A 52 17.83 -1.24 5.11
C GLU A 52 18.74 -2.48 5.01
N ASN A 53 19.81 -2.49 5.78
CA ASN A 53 20.75 -3.60 5.83
C ASN A 53 20.53 -4.43 7.09
N HIS A 54 20.67 -5.75 6.94
CA HIS A 54 20.63 -6.62 8.11
C HIS A 54 21.84 -6.35 9.02
N PRO A 55 21.65 -6.14 10.33
CA PRO A 55 22.69 -5.64 11.25
C PRO A 55 23.90 -6.58 11.41
N THR A 56 23.72 -7.89 11.20
CA THR A 56 24.78 -8.91 11.42
C THR A 56 25.08 -9.73 10.17
N ASN A 57 24.28 -9.61 9.10
CA ASN A 57 24.47 -10.37 7.86
C ASN A 57 24.45 -9.43 6.64
N ALA A 58 25.62 -8.96 6.22
CA ALA A 58 25.77 -8.04 5.10
C ALA A 58 25.28 -8.59 3.73
N ARG A 59 24.90 -9.87 3.65
CA ARG A 59 24.31 -10.45 2.43
C ARG A 59 22.82 -10.10 2.28
N ILE A 60 22.16 -9.76 3.39
CA ILE A 60 20.72 -9.45 3.40
C ILE A 60 20.54 -7.94 3.31
N ILE A 61 19.87 -7.49 2.25
CA ILE A 61 19.59 -6.09 1.98
C ILE A 61 18.12 -5.98 1.59
N TYR A 62 17.44 -4.98 2.13
CA TYR A 62 16.08 -4.63 1.75
C TYR A 62 16.07 -3.29 1.04
N LEU A 63 15.25 -3.17 0.00
CA LEU A 63 15.03 -1.93 -0.73
C LEU A 63 13.55 -1.59 -0.68
N GLY A 64 13.23 -0.37 -0.28
CA GLY A 64 11.91 0.22 -0.43
C GLY A 64 11.87 1.06 -1.70
N ALA A 65 10.92 0.79 -2.59
CA ALA A 65 10.72 1.55 -3.82
C ALA A 65 9.48 2.43 -3.73
N ALA A 66 9.60 3.69 -4.16
CA ALA A 66 8.51 4.67 -4.12
C ALA A 66 7.26 4.27 -4.93
N GLY A 67 7.36 3.30 -5.79
CA GLY A 67 6.26 2.78 -6.61
C GLY A 67 6.52 1.36 -7.11
N GLY A 68 7.27 0.56 -6.36
CA GLY A 68 7.64 -0.80 -6.75
C GLY A 68 7.74 -1.78 -5.60
N GLY A 69 7.12 -1.48 -4.46
CA GLY A 69 7.07 -2.37 -3.31
C GLY A 69 8.39 -2.52 -2.58
N VAL A 70 8.52 -3.63 -1.85
CA VAL A 70 9.72 -3.98 -1.07
C VAL A 70 10.43 -5.16 -1.72
N TRP A 71 11.74 -5.05 -1.81
CA TRP A 71 12.63 -6.04 -2.42
C TRP A 71 13.65 -6.53 -1.41
N LYS A 72 13.95 -7.83 -1.43
CA LYS A 72 14.95 -8.47 -0.57
C LYS A 72 16.04 -9.12 -1.39
N SER A 73 17.29 -8.85 -1.06
CA SER A 73 18.47 -9.59 -1.51
C SER A 73 18.96 -10.50 -0.38
N ASN A 74 19.48 -11.69 -0.75
CA ASN A 74 20.15 -12.62 0.15
C ASN A 74 21.59 -12.89 -0.31
N ASP A 75 22.09 -12.14 -1.30
CA ASP A 75 23.38 -12.35 -1.97
C ASP A 75 24.19 -11.07 -2.16
N SER A 76 24.10 -10.16 -1.19
CA SER A 76 24.83 -8.88 -1.16
C SER A 76 24.42 -7.95 -2.32
N GLY A 77 23.15 -7.97 -2.72
CA GLY A 77 22.61 -7.09 -3.75
C GLY A 77 22.83 -7.57 -5.19
N THR A 78 23.26 -8.81 -5.38
CA THR A 78 23.42 -9.37 -6.73
C THR A 78 22.06 -9.66 -7.37
N THR A 79 21.13 -10.20 -6.59
CA THR A 79 19.75 -10.40 -7.01
C THR A 79 18.76 -9.87 -5.97
N PHE A 80 17.61 -9.43 -6.43
CA PHE A 80 16.52 -8.97 -5.58
C PHE A 80 15.22 -9.68 -5.93
N ASN A 81 14.49 -10.12 -4.91
CA ASN A 81 13.18 -10.72 -5.04
C ASN A 81 12.13 -9.83 -4.37
N PRO A 82 10.98 -9.62 -5.01
CA PRO A 82 9.91 -8.85 -4.39
C PRO A 82 9.30 -9.66 -3.25
N ILE A 83 8.96 -8.97 -2.15
CA ILE A 83 8.38 -9.59 -0.96
C ILE A 83 7.09 -8.88 -0.48
N PHE A 84 6.58 -7.91 -1.27
CA PHE A 84 5.44 -7.07 -0.87
C PHE A 84 4.42 -6.85 -2.01
N ASP A 85 4.37 -7.74 -3.01
CA ASP A 85 3.61 -7.54 -4.26
C ASP A 85 2.09 -7.50 -4.09
N ASP A 86 1.56 -8.13 -3.04
CA ASP A 86 0.12 -8.19 -2.79
C ASP A 86 -0.42 -6.97 -2.02
N TYR A 87 0.43 -5.99 -1.70
CA TYR A 87 0.14 -4.84 -0.85
C TYR A 87 0.38 -3.51 -1.56
N ALA A 88 0.27 -2.39 -0.84
CA ALA A 88 0.50 -1.06 -1.40
C ALA A 88 1.94 -0.93 -1.93
N GLN A 89 2.07 -0.65 -3.22
CA GLN A 89 3.37 -0.63 -3.90
C GLN A 89 4.18 0.64 -3.66
N SER A 90 3.60 1.67 -3.05
CA SER A 90 4.29 2.89 -2.68
C SER A 90 4.90 2.75 -1.29
N ILE A 91 6.22 2.78 -1.21
CA ILE A 91 6.95 2.62 0.06
C ILE A 91 7.53 3.96 0.50
N GLY A 92 7.48 4.22 1.79
CA GLY A 92 8.13 5.37 2.44
C GLY A 92 9.36 4.95 3.22
N VAL A 93 9.29 3.84 3.95
CA VAL A 93 10.36 3.36 4.82
C VAL A 93 10.28 1.84 5.02
N VAL A 94 11.44 1.20 5.14
CA VAL A 94 11.60 -0.20 5.54
C VAL A 94 12.48 -0.25 6.76
N LYS A 95 12.12 -1.02 7.79
CA LYS A 95 12.90 -1.14 9.02
C LYS A 95 12.92 -2.56 9.57
N LEU A 96 14.10 -3.04 9.94
CA LEU A 96 14.27 -4.31 10.62
C LEU A 96 14.21 -4.12 12.13
N ASP A 97 13.63 -5.10 12.83
CA ASP A 97 13.74 -5.16 14.28
C ASP A 97 15.20 -5.45 14.69
N PRO A 98 15.83 -4.62 15.52
CA PRO A 98 17.23 -4.79 15.86
C PRO A 98 17.55 -6.05 16.68
N LYS A 99 16.56 -6.66 17.35
CA LYS A 99 16.74 -7.90 18.13
C LYS A 99 16.33 -9.15 17.38
N ASN A 100 15.40 -9.03 16.43
CA ASN A 100 14.95 -10.13 15.57
C ASN A 100 14.89 -9.72 14.09
N PRO A 101 16.02 -9.35 13.48
CA PRO A 101 16.05 -8.80 12.12
C PRO A 101 15.77 -9.84 11.03
N ASP A 102 15.85 -11.14 11.34
CA ASP A 102 15.56 -12.22 10.41
C ASP A 102 14.05 -12.34 10.12
N ASP A 103 13.22 -12.16 11.15
CA ASP A 103 11.78 -12.41 11.08
C ASP A 103 10.96 -11.12 11.08
N ILE A 104 11.34 -10.12 11.89
CA ILE A 104 10.51 -8.94 12.11
C ILE A 104 10.94 -7.78 11.21
N ILE A 105 10.05 -7.44 10.29
CA ILE A 105 10.23 -6.36 9.32
C ILE A 105 9.03 -5.41 9.40
N TRP A 106 9.31 -4.12 9.36
CA TRP A 106 8.31 -3.07 9.33
C TRP A 106 8.37 -2.32 8.01
N VAL A 107 7.21 -1.98 7.47
CA VAL A 107 7.09 -1.20 6.23
C VAL A 107 6.08 -0.09 6.44
N GLY A 108 6.54 1.15 6.29
CA GLY A 108 5.69 2.32 6.17
C GLY A 108 5.42 2.59 4.69
N THR A 109 4.15 2.69 4.31
CA THR A 109 3.76 2.91 2.92
C THR A 109 3.58 4.39 2.59
N GLY A 110 3.63 4.71 1.29
CA GLY A 110 3.44 6.05 0.74
C GLY A 110 4.73 6.81 0.46
N GLU A 111 4.84 7.34 -0.74
CA GLU A 111 6.03 8.09 -1.19
C GLU A 111 6.21 9.38 -0.39
N ILE A 112 7.34 9.52 0.31
CA ILE A 112 7.61 10.63 1.23
C ILE A 112 8.21 11.87 0.53
N TRP A 113 8.88 11.70 -0.61
CA TRP A 113 9.47 12.81 -1.35
C TRP A 113 8.46 13.44 -2.29
N THR A 114 8.01 14.63 -1.92
CA THR A 114 7.01 15.38 -2.68
C THR A 114 7.51 15.77 -4.07
N ARG A 115 6.74 15.46 -5.09
CA ARG A 115 6.94 15.87 -6.49
C ARG A 115 5.61 15.82 -7.25
N ASN A 116 5.63 16.03 -8.58
CA ASN A 116 4.42 16.15 -9.41
C ASN A 116 3.54 14.90 -9.44
N SER A 117 4.12 13.71 -9.26
CA SER A 117 3.41 12.45 -9.21
C SER A 117 3.87 11.67 -7.99
N VAL A 118 3.06 11.69 -6.94
CA VAL A 118 3.33 11.02 -5.67
C VAL A 118 2.28 9.93 -5.48
N SER A 119 2.73 8.70 -5.28
CA SER A 119 1.83 7.59 -4.97
C SER A 119 1.56 7.55 -3.47
N ILE A 120 0.29 7.34 -3.13
CA ILE A 120 -0.15 7.19 -1.76
C ILE A 120 0.07 5.78 -1.25
N GLY A 121 0.27 5.66 0.07
CA GLY A 121 0.23 4.41 0.80
C GLY A 121 -1.11 4.22 1.49
N ASP A 122 -1.17 3.23 2.36
CA ASP A 122 -2.38 2.86 3.09
C ASP A 122 -2.09 2.39 4.54
N GLY A 123 -0.92 2.77 5.07
CA GLY A 123 -0.59 2.54 6.46
C GLY A 123 0.73 1.84 6.73
N LEU A 124 0.84 1.32 7.97
CA LEU A 124 1.99 0.62 8.51
C LEU A 124 1.77 -0.88 8.47
N TYR A 125 2.77 -1.61 8.03
CA TYR A 125 2.76 -3.07 7.95
C TYR A 125 3.89 -3.68 8.78
N LYS A 126 3.63 -4.88 9.29
CA LYS A 126 4.61 -5.72 9.99
C LYS A 126 4.61 -7.12 9.40
N SER A 127 5.79 -7.68 9.16
CA SER A 127 6.00 -9.11 8.97
C SER A 127 6.62 -9.69 10.23
N GLU A 128 6.31 -10.95 10.53
CA GLU A 128 6.87 -11.73 11.63
C GLU A 128 7.48 -13.06 11.12
N ASP A 129 7.71 -13.15 9.80
CA ASP A 129 8.20 -14.34 9.12
C ASP A 129 9.17 -14.00 7.95
N GLY A 130 9.97 -12.96 8.14
CA GLY A 130 11.01 -12.57 7.19
C GLY A 130 10.50 -12.00 5.87
N GLY A 131 9.25 -11.49 5.85
CA GLY A 131 8.63 -10.89 4.67
C GLY A 131 7.76 -11.84 3.87
N SER A 132 7.47 -13.05 4.39
CA SER A 132 6.60 -14.02 3.69
C SER A 132 5.13 -13.66 3.82
N ASN A 133 4.71 -13.14 4.98
CA ASN A 133 3.36 -12.63 5.22
C ASN A 133 3.42 -11.28 5.92
N TRP A 134 2.41 -10.44 5.64
CA TRP A 134 2.33 -9.08 6.18
C TRP A 134 0.97 -8.80 6.81
N LYS A 135 1.02 -8.06 7.91
CA LYS A 135 -0.18 -7.62 8.63
C LYS A 135 -0.17 -6.10 8.71
N LYS A 136 -1.28 -5.49 8.36
CA LYS A 136 -1.49 -4.06 8.57
C LYS A 136 -1.68 -3.79 10.06
N ILE A 137 -0.93 -2.82 10.58
CA ILE A 137 -0.85 -2.52 12.02
C ILE A 137 -1.57 -1.22 12.38
N GLY A 138 -1.84 -0.36 11.40
CA GLY A 138 -2.55 0.90 11.62
C GLY A 138 -2.18 1.96 10.59
N PHE A 139 -2.62 3.18 10.86
CA PHE A 139 -2.40 4.37 10.02
C PHE A 139 -3.05 4.25 8.64
N GLU A 140 -4.22 3.64 8.56
CA GLU A 140 -4.92 3.35 7.28
C GLU A 140 -5.36 4.61 6.56
N LYS A 141 -5.55 5.72 7.29
CA LYS A 141 -5.89 7.03 6.72
C LYS A 141 -4.65 7.87 6.39
N SER A 142 -3.46 7.41 6.81
CA SER A 142 -2.23 8.08 6.47
C SER A 142 -1.78 7.67 5.08
N GLU A 143 -1.66 8.64 4.20
CA GLU A 143 -1.15 8.40 2.86
C GLU A 143 0.36 8.16 2.84
N ARG A 144 1.08 8.55 3.93
CA ARG A 144 2.56 8.52 3.92
C ARG A 144 3.14 8.38 5.32
N ILE A 145 3.97 7.36 5.48
CA ILE A 145 4.79 7.14 6.67
C ILE A 145 6.25 7.38 6.32
N SER A 146 6.87 8.32 7.01
CA SER A 146 8.21 8.83 6.67
C SER A 146 9.35 8.08 7.35
N SER A 147 9.16 7.63 8.57
CA SER A 147 10.22 7.00 9.35
C SER A 147 9.67 6.05 10.40
N ILE A 148 10.47 5.04 10.70
CA ILE A 148 10.25 4.09 11.78
C ILE A 148 11.55 4.00 12.57
N VAL A 149 11.49 4.27 13.86
CA VAL A 149 12.63 4.19 14.78
C VAL A 149 12.30 3.22 15.90
N ILE A 150 13.14 2.20 16.07
CA ILE A 150 12.93 1.16 17.07
C ILE A 150 14.07 1.26 18.09
N ASN A 151 13.71 1.28 19.39
CA ASN A 151 14.71 1.30 20.46
C ASN A 151 15.49 -0.03 20.47
N PRO A 152 16.81 -0.03 20.20
CA PRO A 152 17.59 -1.27 20.12
C PRO A 152 17.71 -1.98 21.49
N ASN A 153 17.52 -1.26 22.58
CA ASN A 153 17.56 -1.85 23.93
C ASN A 153 16.20 -2.45 24.32
N ASN A 154 15.11 -1.91 23.78
CA ASN A 154 13.74 -2.38 24.06
C ASN A 154 12.87 -2.22 22.81
N THR A 155 12.74 -3.27 22.00
CA THR A 155 12.01 -3.22 20.71
C THR A 155 10.49 -3.09 20.82
N ASP A 156 9.94 -3.20 22.03
CA ASP A 156 8.55 -2.81 22.30
C ASP A 156 8.36 -1.28 22.23
N GLU A 157 9.44 -0.52 22.44
CA GLU A 157 9.42 0.93 22.32
C GLU A 157 9.84 1.36 20.90
N MET A 158 8.93 1.98 20.19
CA MET A 158 9.16 2.42 18.82
C MET A 158 8.40 3.72 18.50
N TYR A 159 8.88 4.41 17.47
CA TYR A 159 8.33 5.69 17.03
C TYR A 159 8.08 5.64 15.53
N VAL A 160 6.99 6.26 15.10
CA VAL A 160 6.62 6.38 13.69
C VAL A 160 6.38 7.84 13.34
N GLY A 161 7.07 8.30 12.32
CA GLY A 161 6.85 9.59 11.70
C GLY A 161 5.77 9.49 10.63
N VAL A 162 4.74 10.31 10.74
CA VAL A 162 3.60 10.30 9.84
C VAL A 162 3.47 11.65 9.14
N LEU A 163 3.64 11.64 7.82
CA LEU A 163 3.45 12.83 6.98
C LEU A 163 1.96 13.11 6.70
N GLY A 164 1.14 12.06 6.57
CA GLY A 164 -0.27 12.17 6.21
C GLY A 164 -0.50 12.52 4.75
N ALA A 165 -1.68 13.03 4.43
CA ALA A 165 -2.08 13.37 3.08
C ALA A 165 -1.27 14.54 2.48
N LEU A 166 -1.00 14.50 1.17
CA LEU A 166 -0.22 15.54 0.49
C LEU A 166 -1.05 16.79 0.19
N TRP A 167 -2.28 16.60 -0.26
CA TRP A 167 -3.11 17.66 -0.82
C TRP A 167 -4.32 18.05 0.03
N SER A 168 -4.44 17.45 1.23
CA SER A 168 -5.53 17.73 2.16
C SER A 168 -5.05 17.70 3.60
N ASP A 169 -5.88 18.21 4.48
CA ASP A 169 -5.74 18.00 5.91
C ASP A 169 -5.81 16.51 6.25
N SER A 170 -5.08 16.11 7.29
CA SER A 170 -5.07 14.73 7.75
C SER A 170 -4.97 14.69 9.28
N GLU A 171 -5.81 13.88 9.92
CA GLU A 171 -5.79 13.67 11.36
C GLU A 171 -4.60 12.78 11.78
N GLU A 172 -4.20 11.85 10.91
CA GLU A 172 -3.04 10.99 11.14
C GLU A 172 -1.76 11.68 10.66
N ARG A 173 -1.25 12.63 11.45
CA ARG A 173 0.01 13.35 11.24
C ARG A 173 0.78 13.46 12.53
N GLY A 174 2.10 13.64 12.41
CA GLY A 174 2.97 13.88 13.56
C GLY A 174 3.83 12.70 13.93
N VAL A 175 4.15 12.57 15.22
CA VAL A 175 4.97 11.46 15.75
C VAL A 175 4.13 10.63 16.66
N TYR A 176 4.15 9.34 16.42
CA TYR A 176 3.46 8.34 17.24
C TYR A 176 4.48 7.46 17.94
N LYS A 177 4.18 7.12 19.20
CA LYS A 177 4.95 6.20 20.02
C LYS A 177 4.13 4.93 20.29
N SER A 178 4.79 3.80 20.22
CA SER A 178 4.32 2.54 20.78
C SER A 178 5.25 2.12 21.92
N SER A 179 4.70 1.47 22.93
CA SER A 179 5.44 0.86 24.04
C SER A 179 5.12 -0.63 24.21
N ASP A 180 4.45 -1.22 23.22
CA ASP A 180 3.94 -2.60 23.23
C ASP A 180 4.21 -3.36 21.92
N GLY A 181 5.28 -2.98 21.20
CA GLY A 181 5.68 -3.61 19.94
C GLY A 181 4.73 -3.33 18.78
N GLY A 182 4.14 -2.14 18.75
CA GLY A 182 3.27 -1.67 17.66
C GLY A 182 1.82 -2.10 17.78
N LYS A 183 1.36 -2.62 18.90
CA LYS A 183 -0.04 -3.00 19.11
C LYS A 183 -0.94 -1.80 19.34
N THR A 184 -0.42 -0.80 20.07
CA THR A 184 -1.12 0.48 20.29
C THR A 184 -0.19 1.66 20.02
N TRP A 185 -0.78 2.80 19.65
CA TRP A 185 -0.06 4.00 19.25
C TRP A 185 -0.60 5.23 19.96
N GLU A 186 0.29 6.02 20.55
CA GLU A 186 0.01 7.32 21.15
C GLU A 186 0.61 8.43 20.28
N ASN A 187 -0.19 9.43 19.93
CA ASN A 187 0.33 10.62 19.24
C ASN A 187 1.04 11.53 20.25
N ILE A 188 2.36 11.54 20.25
CA ILE A 188 3.21 12.28 21.18
C ILE A 188 3.64 13.67 20.67
N LEU A 189 3.51 13.91 19.37
CA LEU A 189 3.80 15.20 18.76
C LEU A 189 2.84 15.48 17.61
N TYR A 190 1.87 16.34 17.89
CA TYR A 190 0.89 16.80 16.91
C TYR A 190 0.96 18.33 16.76
N LYS A 191 1.08 18.80 15.53
CA LYS A 191 1.17 20.24 15.19
C LYS A 191 0.03 20.73 14.30
N GLY A 192 -1.06 19.97 14.25
CA GLY A 192 -2.24 20.30 13.46
C GLY A 192 -2.36 19.50 12.17
N LEU A 193 -3.49 19.68 11.51
CA LEU A 193 -3.93 18.87 10.36
C LEU A 193 -3.03 19.03 9.11
N ALA A 194 -2.23 20.07 9.03
CA ALA A 194 -1.38 20.39 7.88
C ALA A 194 0.11 20.08 8.09
N THR A 195 0.53 19.66 9.30
CA THR A 195 1.95 19.47 9.62
C THR A 195 2.24 18.03 10.02
N GLY A 196 3.05 17.34 9.23
CA GLY A 196 3.51 15.97 9.50
C GLY A 196 4.97 15.90 9.95
N ALA A 197 5.41 14.73 10.38
CA ALA A 197 6.81 14.44 10.67
C ALA A 197 7.51 13.94 9.40
N ALA A 198 8.60 14.58 9.01
CA ALA A 198 9.34 14.24 7.79
C ALA A 198 10.41 13.18 8.03
N ASP A 199 11.05 13.21 9.20
CA ASP A 199 12.09 12.26 9.59
C ASP A 199 12.20 12.17 11.12
N LEU A 200 12.72 11.04 11.62
CA LEU A 200 12.98 10.78 13.04
C LEU A 200 14.34 10.11 13.19
N ILE A 201 15.08 10.53 14.21
CA ILE A 201 16.33 9.90 14.64
C ILE A 201 16.26 9.69 16.14
N MET A 202 16.75 8.53 16.60
CA MET A 202 16.95 8.24 18.03
C MET A 202 18.43 8.46 18.36
N ASP A 203 18.65 9.18 19.45
CA ASP A 203 20.00 9.46 20.00
C ASP A 203 20.45 8.37 20.98
#